data_39862e0c5d59c0e10f798883187c02d9
#
_entry.id   39862e0c5d59c0e10f798883187c02d9
#
_cell.length_a   1.000
_cell.length_b   1.000
_cell.length_c   1.000
_cell.angle_alpha   90.00
_cell.angle_beta   90.00
_cell.angle_gamma   90.00
#
_symmetry.space_group_name_H-M   'P 1'
#
loop_
_entity.id
_entity.type
_entity.pdbx_description
1 polymer ?
#
loop_
_entity_poly.entity_id
_entity_poly.type
_entity_poly.pdbx_seq_one_letter_code
_entity_poly.pdbx_strand_id
1 'polypeptide(L)'
;MTAPRSSTPRHVPVMLAEVLAALAPKAGAIYVDATFGGGGYATALLEAAPRTAVFGIDRDPEALVAAAPLARRFAGRLTLVAGRFGDMVGLLVGAGVRGVDGIAFDLGVSSMHLDDPERGFSFRADGPLDMRMDATDSTQARAADAVNRLPEAELARVIRRFGEEKLAARIARAIVAARARAPLKRTGELAEIVRRVVPRARDGIDPATRTFQALRIYVNDELGEIERGLAAAEILLKAGGRLAVVSFHSLEDRVVKTFLAERSGRSPLPSRHRPIPQAPARTPTFRLIAGIRRPSEAEIATNPRARPGRLRAAERTDAPPWSDAERRAA
;
A
#
# COMPACT_ATOMS: atom_id res chain seq x y z
N MET A 1 11.53 -5.03 -42.16
CA MET A 1 10.44 -5.74 -41.44
C MET A 1 10.91 -5.93 -40.01
N THR A 2 10.51 -5.05 -39.12
CA THR A 2 10.80 -5.12 -37.67
C THR A 2 9.79 -6.06 -37.01
N ALA A 3 10.29 -7.11 -36.35
CA ALA A 3 9.48 -8.04 -35.62
C ALA A 3 8.66 -7.31 -34.53
N PRO A 4 7.40 -7.74 -34.25
CA PRO A 4 6.60 -7.13 -33.20
C PRO A 4 7.27 -7.42 -31.84
N ARG A 5 7.47 -6.36 -31.06
CA ARG A 5 7.93 -6.48 -29.67
C ARG A 5 6.99 -7.43 -28.93
N SER A 6 7.57 -8.48 -28.33
CA SER A 6 6.89 -9.44 -27.50
C SER A 6 6.02 -8.73 -26.47
N SER A 7 4.74 -9.12 -26.41
CA SER A 7 3.81 -8.68 -25.39
C SER A 7 4.40 -9.00 -24.01
N THR A 8 4.79 -7.96 -23.27
CA THR A 8 5.15 -8.10 -21.85
C THR A 8 4.04 -8.89 -21.15
N PRO A 9 4.35 -9.91 -20.37
CA PRO A 9 3.33 -10.68 -19.69
C PRO A 9 2.48 -9.72 -18.85
N ARG A 10 1.15 -9.75 -19.06
CA ARG A 10 0.20 -8.94 -18.29
C ARG A 10 0.46 -9.23 -16.81
N HIS A 11 0.85 -8.21 -16.08
CA HIS A 11 1.00 -8.31 -14.63
C HIS A 11 -0.34 -8.75 -14.02
N VAL A 12 -0.37 -9.96 -13.47
CA VAL A 12 -1.54 -10.47 -12.75
C VAL A 12 -1.48 -9.91 -11.33
N PRO A 13 -2.53 -9.21 -10.87
CA PRO A 13 -2.57 -8.71 -9.50
C PRO A 13 -2.47 -9.84 -8.48
N VAL A 14 -1.83 -9.57 -7.36
CA VAL A 14 -1.66 -10.55 -6.30
C VAL A 14 -3.02 -10.92 -5.69
N MET A 15 -3.26 -12.23 -5.50
CA MET A 15 -4.47 -12.78 -4.87
C MET A 15 -5.77 -12.33 -5.57
N LEU A 16 -5.74 -12.18 -6.89
CA LEU A 16 -6.88 -11.66 -7.67
C LEU A 16 -8.17 -12.43 -7.42
N ALA A 17 -8.13 -13.76 -7.44
CA ALA A 17 -9.31 -14.61 -7.23
C ALA A 17 -9.88 -14.43 -5.81
N GLU A 18 -9.02 -14.36 -4.81
CA GLU A 18 -9.40 -14.18 -3.42
C GLU A 18 -9.99 -12.78 -3.17
N VAL A 19 -9.44 -11.74 -3.81
CA VAL A 19 -9.96 -10.36 -3.73
C VAL A 19 -11.34 -10.29 -4.37
N LEU A 20 -11.53 -10.86 -5.57
CA LEU A 20 -12.84 -10.92 -6.21
C LEU A 20 -13.86 -11.69 -5.38
N ALA A 21 -13.47 -12.84 -4.83
CA ALA A 21 -14.33 -13.62 -3.94
C ALA A 21 -14.72 -12.84 -2.68
N ALA A 22 -13.79 -12.05 -2.11
CA ALA A 22 -14.05 -11.21 -0.95
C ALA A 22 -15.00 -10.06 -1.29
N LEU A 23 -14.80 -9.37 -2.41
CA LEU A 23 -15.63 -8.25 -2.84
C LEU A 23 -17.00 -8.70 -3.38
N ALA A 24 -17.12 -9.93 -3.89
CA ALA A 24 -18.33 -10.50 -4.48
C ALA A 24 -19.03 -9.53 -5.44
N PRO A 25 -18.45 -9.26 -6.64
CA PRO A 25 -18.95 -8.26 -7.57
C PRO A 25 -20.41 -8.47 -7.95
N LYS A 26 -21.20 -7.38 -7.97
CA LYS A 26 -22.62 -7.39 -8.27
C LYS A 26 -22.90 -6.50 -9.49
N ALA A 27 -23.88 -6.89 -10.30
CA ALA A 27 -24.32 -6.09 -11.45
C ALA A 27 -24.80 -4.70 -11.01
N GLY A 28 -24.33 -3.66 -11.70
CA GLY A 28 -24.71 -2.28 -11.44
C GLY A 28 -24.12 -1.66 -10.17
N ALA A 29 -23.25 -2.37 -9.46
CA ALA A 29 -22.56 -1.88 -8.26
C ALA A 29 -21.38 -0.97 -8.60
N ILE A 30 -20.95 -0.17 -7.62
CA ILE A 30 -19.83 0.76 -7.72
C ILE A 30 -18.69 0.25 -6.84
N TYR A 31 -17.51 0.11 -7.43
CA TYR A 31 -16.30 -0.32 -6.72
C TYR A 31 -15.21 0.75 -6.82
N VAL A 32 -14.29 0.70 -5.87
CA VAL A 32 -13.05 1.49 -5.88
C VAL A 32 -11.86 0.54 -5.89
N ASP A 33 -10.98 0.73 -6.85
CA ASP A 33 -9.61 0.23 -6.81
C ASP A 33 -8.74 1.38 -6.30
N ALA A 34 -8.44 1.37 -5.00
CA ALA A 34 -7.80 2.49 -4.31
C ALA A 34 -6.29 2.59 -4.57
N THR A 35 -5.72 1.57 -5.21
CA THR A 35 -4.30 1.46 -5.56
C THR A 35 -4.19 0.95 -7.00
N PHE A 36 -4.73 1.74 -7.92
CA PHE A 36 -5.04 1.31 -9.27
C PHE A 36 -3.86 0.69 -10.03
N GLY A 37 -2.66 1.31 -9.99
CA GLY A 37 -1.46 0.81 -10.66
C GLY A 37 -1.70 0.46 -12.13
N GLY A 38 -1.55 -0.82 -12.47
CA GLY A 38 -1.83 -1.35 -13.81
C GLY A 38 -3.31 -1.68 -14.08
N GLY A 39 -4.23 -1.41 -13.14
CA GLY A 39 -5.68 -1.61 -13.28
C GLY A 39 -6.13 -3.06 -13.27
N GLY A 40 -5.38 -3.94 -12.64
CA GLY A 40 -5.69 -5.37 -12.65
C GLY A 40 -6.95 -5.72 -11.88
N TYR A 41 -7.13 -5.21 -10.65
CA TYR A 41 -8.37 -5.40 -9.89
C TYR A 41 -9.54 -4.70 -10.57
N ALA A 42 -9.34 -3.45 -11.03
CA ALA A 42 -10.37 -2.72 -11.75
C ALA A 42 -10.87 -3.49 -12.99
N THR A 43 -9.95 -4.04 -13.80
CA THR A 43 -10.31 -4.85 -14.97
C THR A 43 -11.15 -6.05 -14.57
N ALA A 44 -10.70 -6.81 -13.58
CA ALA A 44 -11.38 -8.01 -13.14
C ALA A 44 -12.78 -7.73 -12.56
N LEU A 45 -12.94 -6.63 -11.81
CA LEU A 45 -14.25 -6.19 -11.30
C LEU A 45 -15.20 -5.81 -12.43
N LEU A 46 -14.71 -5.10 -13.46
CA LEU A 46 -15.49 -4.69 -14.62
C LEU A 46 -15.93 -5.87 -15.52
N GLU A 47 -15.12 -6.93 -15.56
CA GLU A 47 -15.40 -8.16 -16.30
C GLU A 47 -16.30 -9.13 -15.52
N ALA A 48 -16.23 -9.11 -14.18
CA ALA A 48 -16.96 -10.06 -13.33
C ALA A 48 -18.47 -9.85 -13.31
N ALA A 49 -18.95 -8.59 -13.48
CA ALA A 49 -20.37 -8.31 -13.42
C ALA A 49 -20.79 -7.19 -14.40
N PRO A 50 -21.96 -7.33 -15.06
CA PRO A 50 -22.43 -6.34 -16.03
C PRO A 50 -22.80 -5.02 -15.34
N ARG A 51 -22.64 -3.90 -16.05
CA ARG A 51 -22.97 -2.54 -15.59
C ARG A 51 -22.25 -2.12 -14.30
N THR A 52 -21.24 -2.87 -13.85
CA THR A 52 -20.35 -2.47 -12.76
C THR A 52 -19.56 -1.24 -13.15
N ALA A 53 -19.48 -0.25 -12.25
CA ALA A 53 -18.61 0.92 -12.39
C ALA A 53 -17.44 0.82 -11.42
N VAL A 54 -16.24 1.23 -11.85
CA VAL A 54 -15.03 1.25 -11.04
C VAL A 54 -14.39 2.62 -11.08
N PHE A 55 -14.04 3.13 -9.92
CA PHE A 55 -13.19 4.30 -9.74
C PHE A 55 -11.78 3.80 -9.38
N GLY A 56 -10.82 4.04 -10.28
CA GLY A 56 -9.42 3.69 -10.07
C GLY A 56 -8.65 4.90 -9.56
N ILE A 57 -8.15 4.84 -8.33
CA ILE A 57 -7.39 5.93 -7.71
C ILE A 57 -5.90 5.58 -7.76
N ASP A 58 -5.09 6.49 -8.26
CA ASP A 58 -3.64 6.39 -8.14
C ASP A 58 -3.03 7.78 -7.94
N ARG A 59 -1.97 7.83 -7.14
CA ARG A 59 -1.19 9.05 -6.93
C ARG A 59 -0.10 9.23 -7.98
N ASP A 60 0.28 8.16 -8.69
CA ASP A 60 1.28 8.19 -9.75
C ASP A 60 0.65 8.62 -11.08
N PRO A 61 0.96 9.83 -11.59
CA PRO A 61 0.43 10.28 -12.88
C PRO A 61 0.80 9.35 -14.04
N GLU A 62 1.97 8.70 -14.01
CA GLU A 62 2.40 7.79 -15.06
C GLU A 62 1.51 6.54 -15.13
N ALA A 63 1.08 6.02 -13.98
CA ALA A 63 0.13 4.92 -13.93
C ALA A 63 -1.21 5.29 -14.59
N LEU A 64 -1.72 6.49 -14.33
CA LEU A 64 -2.97 6.99 -14.92
C LEU A 64 -2.85 7.22 -16.43
N VAL A 65 -1.71 7.74 -16.90
CA VAL A 65 -1.44 7.90 -18.34
C VAL A 65 -1.38 6.53 -19.02
N ALA A 66 -0.66 5.57 -18.43
CA ALA A 66 -0.57 4.21 -18.95
C ALA A 66 -1.92 3.49 -18.99
N ALA A 67 -2.85 3.85 -18.11
CA ALA A 67 -4.20 3.29 -18.02
C ALA A 67 -5.19 3.84 -19.06
N ALA A 68 -4.86 4.88 -19.81
CA ALA A 68 -5.78 5.51 -20.76
C ALA A 68 -6.40 4.53 -21.80
N PRO A 69 -5.67 3.53 -22.35
CA PRO A 69 -6.27 2.51 -23.21
C PRO A 69 -7.32 1.66 -22.49
N LEU A 70 -7.10 1.34 -21.20
CA LEU A 70 -8.03 0.57 -20.39
C LEU A 70 -9.31 1.38 -20.11
N ALA A 71 -9.17 2.66 -19.78
CA ALA A 71 -10.29 3.56 -19.58
C ALA A 71 -11.16 3.70 -20.85
N ARG A 72 -10.54 3.74 -22.04
CA ARG A 72 -11.27 3.70 -23.32
C ARG A 72 -12.00 2.38 -23.54
N ARG A 73 -11.37 1.24 -23.22
CA ARG A 73 -12.00 -0.09 -23.35
C ARG A 73 -13.26 -0.21 -22.49
N PHE A 74 -13.25 0.38 -21.31
CA PHE A 74 -14.37 0.36 -20.37
C PHE A 74 -15.05 1.73 -20.24
N ALA A 75 -15.15 2.47 -21.38
CA ALA A 75 -15.74 3.79 -21.39
C ALA A 75 -17.10 3.84 -20.69
N GLY A 76 -17.31 4.84 -19.83
CA GLY A 76 -18.50 5.00 -19.01
C GLY A 76 -18.59 4.07 -17.78
N ARG A 77 -17.65 3.13 -17.62
CA ARG A 77 -17.62 2.22 -16.47
C ARG A 77 -16.32 2.29 -15.66
N LEU A 78 -15.22 2.75 -16.23
CA LEU A 78 -13.96 3.01 -15.55
C LEU A 78 -13.68 4.52 -15.53
N THR A 79 -13.58 5.08 -14.34
CA THR A 79 -13.15 6.46 -14.09
C THR A 79 -11.82 6.46 -13.36
N LEU A 80 -10.79 7.09 -13.95
CA LEU A 80 -9.48 7.26 -13.34
C LEU A 80 -9.45 8.56 -12.55
N VAL A 81 -8.97 8.50 -11.32
CA VAL A 81 -8.94 9.63 -10.38
C VAL A 81 -7.49 9.80 -9.88
N ALA A 82 -6.90 10.95 -10.18
CA ALA A 82 -5.57 11.29 -9.66
C ALA A 82 -5.67 11.71 -8.19
N GLY A 83 -4.83 11.09 -7.35
CA GLY A 83 -4.75 11.47 -5.94
C GLY A 83 -4.37 10.33 -5.02
N ARG A 84 -4.30 10.66 -3.74
CA ARG A 84 -3.99 9.71 -2.68
C ARG A 84 -5.27 8.99 -2.21
N PHE A 85 -5.19 7.69 -1.95
CA PHE A 85 -6.35 6.95 -1.46
C PHE A 85 -6.78 7.36 -0.04
N GLY A 86 -5.90 8.01 0.74
CA GLY A 86 -6.26 8.64 2.01
C GLY A 86 -7.27 9.77 1.86
N ASP A 87 -7.30 10.41 0.69
CA ASP A 87 -8.19 11.53 0.36
C ASP A 87 -9.43 11.07 -0.44
N MET A 88 -9.65 9.74 -0.57
CA MET A 88 -10.67 9.20 -1.49
C MET A 88 -12.09 9.69 -1.19
N VAL A 89 -12.42 10.10 0.04
CA VAL A 89 -13.73 10.70 0.34
C VAL A 89 -13.93 11.98 -0.48
N GLY A 90 -12.97 12.90 -0.42
CA GLY A 90 -13.02 14.15 -1.18
C GLY A 90 -12.99 13.91 -2.70
N LEU A 91 -12.13 13.00 -3.15
CA LEU A 91 -11.99 12.66 -4.57
C LEU A 91 -13.28 12.08 -5.16
N LEU A 92 -13.92 11.14 -4.47
CA LEU A 92 -15.14 10.51 -4.96
C LEU A 92 -16.36 11.43 -4.84
N VAL A 93 -16.47 12.22 -3.78
CA VAL A 93 -17.52 13.25 -3.66
C VAL A 93 -17.40 14.27 -4.78
N GLY A 94 -16.18 14.70 -5.12
CA GLY A 94 -15.90 15.55 -6.28
C GLY A 94 -16.31 14.92 -7.62
N ALA A 95 -16.26 13.59 -7.73
CA ALA A 95 -16.73 12.82 -8.87
C ALA A 95 -18.23 12.44 -8.80
N GLY A 96 -18.99 12.99 -7.83
CA GLY A 96 -20.43 12.75 -7.67
C GLY A 96 -20.79 11.45 -6.96
N VAL A 97 -19.84 10.75 -6.35
CA VAL A 97 -20.05 9.46 -5.67
C VAL A 97 -19.99 9.63 -4.16
N ARG A 98 -21.09 9.29 -3.48
CA ARG A 98 -21.22 9.40 -2.02
C ARG A 98 -21.21 8.06 -1.28
N GLY A 99 -21.25 6.94 -1.99
CA GLY A 99 -21.24 5.61 -1.40
C GLY A 99 -20.95 4.53 -2.43
N VAL A 100 -20.17 3.51 -2.03
CA VAL A 100 -19.70 2.45 -2.89
C VAL A 100 -20.01 1.07 -2.30
N ASP A 101 -20.03 0.05 -3.16
CA ASP A 101 -20.40 -1.31 -2.79
C ASP A 101 -19.17 -2.17 -2.46
N GLY A 102 -17.96 -1.71 -2.85
CA GLY A 102 -16.72 -2.37 -2.47
C GLY A 102 -15.49 -1.53 -2.73
N ILE A 103 -14.45 -1.76 -1.93
CA ILE A 103 -13.15 -1.10 -2.04
C ILE A 103 -12.04 -2.15 -1.95
N ALA A 104 -11.12 -2.12 -2.92
CA ALA A 104 -9.90 -2.90 -2.94
C ALA A 104 -8.68 -2.03 -2.65
N PHE A 105 -7.74 -2.56 -1.88
CA PHE A 105 -6.39 -2.02 -1.71
C PHE A 105 -5.37 -3.11 -2.04
N ASP A 106 -4.43 -2.82 -2.93
CA ASP A 106 -3.20 -3.58 -3.17
C ASP A 106 -2.04 -2.72 -2.67
N LEU A 107 -1.69 -2.89 -1.39
CA LEU A 107 -0.74 -1.99 -0.72
C LEU A 107 0.69 -2.18 -1.24
N GLY A 108 1.53 -1.19 -0.99
CA GLY A 108 2.93 -1.20 -1.37
C GLY A 108 3.20 -0.51 -2.70
N VAL A 109 4.16 -1.03 -3.47
CA VAL A 109 4.64 -0.44 -4.73
C VAL A 109 4.26 -1.28 -5.92
N SER A 110 3.90 -0.64 -7.02
CA SER A 110 3.61 -1.31 -8.28
C SER A 110 4.89 -1.91 -8.91
N SER A 111 4.72 -2.88 -9.81
CA SER A 111 5.85 -3.40 -10.60
C SER A 111 6.55 -2.31 -11.41
N MET A 112 5.82 -1.30 -11.88
CA MET A 112 6.39 -0.16 -12.61
C MET A 112 7.42 0.60 -11.75
N HIS A 113 7.11 0.82 -10.46
CA HIS A 113 8.05 1.45 -9.54
C HIS A 113 9.34 0.62 -9.31
N LEU A 114 9.21 -0.72 -9.24
CA LEU A 114 10.34 -1.60 -8.96
C LEU A 114 11.20 -1.91 -10.17
N ASP A 115 10.60 -1.90 -11.37
CA ASP A 115 11.24 -2.30 -12.62
C ASP A 115 11.89 -1.11 -13.34
N ASP A 116 11.55 0.13 -12.96
CA ASP A 116 12.19 1.35 -13.46
C ASP A 116 13.29 1.82 -12.48
N PRO A 117 14.59 1.72 -12.86
CA PRO A 117 15.69 2.19 -12.02
C PRO A 117 15.63 3.69 -11.73
N GLU A 118 15.08 4.51 -12.65
CA GLU A 118 15.02 5.96 -12.50
C GLU A 118 14.05 6.40 -11.37
N ARG A 119 13.15 5.53 -10.93
CA ARG A 119 12.27 5.78 -9.79
C ARG A 119 12.97 5.56 -8.44
N GLY A 120 14.10 4.85 -8.38
CA GLY A 120 14.92 4.67 -7.18
C GLY A 120 14.36 3.75 -6.10
N PHE A 121 13.31 2.96 -6.37
CA PHE A 121 12.73 2.01 -5.41
C PHE A 121 13.55 0.74 -5.24
N SER A 122 14.34 0.38 -6.24
CA SER A 122 15.15 -0.83 -6.28
C SER A 122 16.65 -0.51 -6.24
N PHE A 123 17.42 -1.42 -5.69
CA PHE A 123 18.89 -1.39 -5.72
C PHE A 123 19.47 -2.55 -6.57
N ARG A 124 18.61 -3.23 -7.35
CA ARG A 124 19.03 -4.28 -8.31
C ARG A 124 19.71 -3.67 -9.53
N ALA A 125 19.18 -2.55 -9.97
CA ALA A 125 19.81 -1.66 -10.92
C ALA A 125 20.06 -0.33 -10.21
N ASP A 126 21.18 0.33 -10.53
CA ASP A 126 21.55 1.59 -9.92
C ASP A 126 20.78 2.75 -10.54
N GLY A 127 20.13 3.58 -9.72
CA GLY A 127 19.34 4.72 -10.13
C GLY A 127 19.41 5.87 -9.14
N PRO A 128 18.72 7.00 -9.40
CA PRO A 128 18.60 8.11 -8.47
C PRO A 128 17.97 7.65 -7.17
N LEU A 129 18.39 8.18 -6.04
CA LEU A 129 17.81 7.86 -4.74
C LEU A 129 16.56 8.74 -4.49
N ASP A 130 15.48 8.50 -5.28
CA ASP A 130 14.25 9.28 -5.24
C ASP A 130 13.19 8.64 -4.31
N MET A 131 12.61 7.51 -4.69
CA MET A 131 11.57 6.74 -3.99
C MET A 131 10.21 7.44 -3.85
N ARG A 132 9.94 8.56 -4.49
CA ARG A 132 8.60 9.16 -4.49
C ARG A 132 7.66 8.38 -5.40
N MET A 133 6.49 8.06 -4.93
CA MET A 133 5.46 7.42 -5.76
C MET A 133 4.85 8.41 -6.75
N ASP A 134 4.73 9.69 -6.36
CA ASP A 134 4.46 10.79 -7.29
C ASP A 134 5.76 11.56 -7.56
N ALA A 135 6.41 11.23 -8.68
CA ALA A 135 7.67 11.87 -9.07
C ALA A 135 7.48 13.34 -9.51
N THR A 136 6.24 13.75 -9.82
CA THR A 136 5.93 15.11 -10.26
C THR A 136 5.74 16.09 -9.10
N ASP A 137 5.47 15.59 -7.89
CA ASP A 137 5.37 16.44 -6.69
C ASP A 137 6.75 16.96 -6.29
N SER A 138 7.08 18.17 -6.70
CA SER A 138 8.34 18.84 -6.37
C SER A 138 8.46 19.22 -4.90
N THR A 139 7.36 19.22 -4.15
CA THR A 139 7.33 19.59 -2.73
C THR A 139 7.66 18.41 -1.81
N GLN A 140 7.47 17.19 -2.30
CA GLN A 140 7.76 15.98 -1.55
C GLN A 140 9.28 15.73 -1.49
N ALA A 141 9.81 15.52 -0.28
CA ALA A 141 11.21 15.15 -0.08
C ALA A 141 11.52 13.78 -0.68
N ARG A 142 12.71 13.63 -1.28
CA ARG A 142 13.22 12.38 -1.85
C ARG A 142 13.90 11.53 -0.78
N ALA A 143 14.17 10.28 -1.06
CA ALA A 143 15.01 9.45 -0.21
C ALA A 143 16.42 10.02 -0.06
N ALA A 144 16.97 10.66 -1.11
CA ALA A 144 18.22 11.40 -1.05
C ALA A 144 18.19 12.51 -0.01
N ASP A 145 17.09 13.24 0.12
CA ASP A 145 16.96 14.28 1.14
C ASP A 145 16.97 13.69 2.55
N ALA A 146 16.27 12.57 2.75
CA ALA A 146 16.25 11.88 4.04
C ALA A 146 17.65 11.42 4.47
N VAL A 147 18.39 10.72 3.61
CA VAL A 147 19.73 10.20 3.95
C VAL A 147 20.77 11.29 4.10
N ASN A 148 20.64 12.41 3.35
CA ASN A 148 21.63 13.48 3.38
C ASN A 148 21.35 14.55 4.45
N ARG A 149 20.10 14.72 4.93
CA ARG A 149 19.71 15.83 5.81
C ARG A 149 19.25 15.42 7.19
N LEU A 150 18.62 14.24 7.36
CA LEU A 150 18.13 13.83 8.68
C LEU A 150 19.28 13.72 9.69
N PRO A 151 19.09 14.16 10.95
CA PRO A 151 20.02 13.86 12.04
C PRO A 151 20.21 12.36 12.23
N GLU A 152 21.40 11.91 12.67
CA GLU A 152 21.72 10.49 12.86
C GLU A 152 20.65 9.75 13.67
N ALA A 153 20.23 10.33 14.79
CA ALA A 153 19.23 9.72 15.67
C ALA A 153 17.86 9.56 14.98
N GLU A 154 17.48 10.52 14.13
CA GLU A 154 16.23 10.47 13.40
C GLU A 154 16.29 9.44 12.27
N LEU A 155 17.36 9.42 11.52
CA LEU A 155 17.60 8.41 10.48
C LEU A 155 17.59 6.98 11.07
N ALA A 156 18.24 6.79 12.23
CA ALA A 156 18.21 5.52 12.96
C ALA A 156 16.78 5.15 13.40
N ARG A 157 15.97 6.13 13.83
CA ARG A 157 14.58 5.92 14.21
C ARG A 157 13.73 5.50 13.00
N VAL A 158 13.88 6.16 11.85
CA VAL A 158 13.23 5.83 10.60
C VAL A 158 13.55 4.39 10.19
N ILE A 159 14.85 4.04 10.11
CA ILE A 159 15.30 2.71 9.72
C ILE A 159 14.80 1.63 10.69
N ARG A 160 14.80 1.89 11.98
CA ARG A 160 14.31 0.96 13.00
C ARG A 160 12.80 0.77 12.93
N ARG A 161 12.05 1.88 12.86
CA ARG A 161 10.60 1.86 12.91
C ARG A 161 9.99 1.23 11.67
N PHE A 162 10.44 1.65 10.49
CA PHE A 162 9.83 1.28 9.21
C PHE A 162 10.54 0.11 8.50
N GLY A 163 11.79 -0.16 8.85
CA GLY A 163 12.52 -1.33 8.35
C GLY A 163 12.52 -2.51 9.31
N GLU A 164 12.07 -2.33 10.55
CA GLU A 164 12.22 -3.33 11.63
C GLU A 164 13.69 -3.82 11.75
N GLU A 165 14.66 -2.92 11.45
CA GLU A 165 16.09 -3.23 11.36
C GLU A 165 16.78 -3.06 12.73
N LYS A 166 17.38 -4.12 13.22
CA LYS A 166 18.04 -4.13 14.54
C LYS A 166 19.32 -3.32 14.57
N LEU A 167 20.05 -3.28 13.44
CA LEU A 167 21.32 -2.54 13.31
C LEU A 167 21.14 -1.09 12.85
N ALA A 168 19.91 -0.54 12.93
CA ALA A 168 19.54 0.78 12.45
C ALA A 168 20.50 1.92 12.89
N ALA A 169 20.95 1.92 14.15
CA ALA A 169 21.90 2.93 14.64
C ALA A 169 23.28 2.83 13.97
N ARG A 170 23.76 1.61 13.68
CA ARG A 170 25.03 1.40 12.99
C ARG A 170 24.92 1.81 11.51
N ILE A 171 23.79 1.52 10.86
CA ILE A 171 23.50 1.92 9.49
C ILE A 171 23.45 3.44 9.40
N ALA A 172 22.68 4.10 10.27
CA ALA A 172 22.57 5.57 10.29
C ALA A 172 23.93 6.25 10.46
N ARG A 173 24.76 5.77 11.41
CA ARG A 173 26.13 6.27 11.59
C ARG A 173 26.99 6.13 10.34
N ALA A 174 26.90 4.97 9.66
CA ALA A 174 27.67 4.72 8.44
C ALA A 174 27.20 5.65 7.30
N ILE A 175 25.90 5.90 7.17
CA ILE A 175 25.33 6.84 6.20
C ILE A 175 25.82 8.26 6.51
N VAL A 176 25.77 8.71 7.78
CA VAL A 176 26.22 10.04 8.18
C VAL A 176 27.72 10.21 7.91
N ALA A 177 28.54 9.21 8.21
CA ALA A 177 29.97 9.23 7.91
C ALA A 177 30.25 9.28 6.39
N ALA A 178 29.46 8.60 5.58
CA ALA A 178 29.59 8.59 4.13
C ALA A 178 29.18 9.96 3.52
N ARG A 179 28.02 10.49 3.90
CA ARG A 179 27.53 11.79 3.38
C ARG A 179 28.41 12.99 3.76
N ALA A 180 29.17 12.88 4.86
CA ALA A 180 30.14 13.90 5.24
C ALA A 180 31.31 14.04 4.24
N ARG A 181 31.55 13.00 3.40
CA ARG A 181 32.56 13.01 2.34
C ARG A 181 31.97 13.49 1.00
N ALA A 182 30.81 12.95 0.65
CA ALA A 182 30.06 13.35 -0.53
C ALA A 182 28.58 13.01 -0.36
N PRO A 183 27.63 13.83 -0.83
CA PRO A 183 26.21 13.54 -0.78
C PRO A 183 25.86 12.24 -1.50
N LEU A 184 25.02 11.41 -0.89
CA LEU A 184 24.52 10.17 -1.49
C LEU A 184 23.42 10.50 -2.50
N LYS A 185 23.59 10.07 -3.73
CA LYS A 185 22.67 10.40 -4.83
C LYS A 185 22.04 9.16 -5.48
N ARG A 186 22.67 8.00 -5.33
CA ARG A 186 22.31 6.78 -6.06
C ARG A 186 21.98 5.62 -5.13
N THR A 187 21.10 4.74 -5.60
CA THR A 187 20.64 3.57 -4.86
C THR A 187 21.78 2.59 -4.56
N GLY A 188 22.71 2.40 -5.49
CA GLY A 188 23.88 1.54 -5.32
C GLY A 188 24.79 2.00 -4.18
N GLU A 189 25.05 3.31 -4.07
CA GLU A 189 25.87 3.89 -3.00
C GLU A 189 25.29 3.54 -1.61
N LEU A 190 23.98 3.77 -1.44
CA LEU A 190 23.30 3.45 -0.19
C LEU A 190 23.30 1.95 0.11
N ALA A 191 23.01 1.13 -0.89
CA ALA A 191 22.97 -0.33 -0.73
C ALA A 191 24.34 -0.89 -0.29
N GLU A 192 25.44 -0.39 -0.85
CA GLU A 192 26.79 -0.80 -0.44
C GLU A 192 27.11 -0.40 0.99
N ILE A 193 26.75 0.81 1.43
CA ILE A 193 26.95 1.24 2.82
C ILE A 193 26.23 0.26 3.77
N VAL A 194 24.98 -0.09 3.47
CA VAL A 194 24.20 -1.01 4.31
C VAL A 194 24.82 -2.41 4.32
N ARG A 195 25.24 -2.95 3.17
CA ARG A 195 25.85 -4.28 3.05
C ARG A 195 27.17 -4.41 3.82
N ARG A 196 27.91 -3.31 3.99
CA ARG A 196 29.14 -3.28 4.83
C ARG A 196 28.83 -3.35 6.33
N VAL A 197 27.64 -2.92 6.74
CA VAL A 197 27.23 -2.86 8.16
C VAL A 197 26.44 -4.09 8.58
N VAL A 198 25.57 -4.59 7.69
CA VAL A 198 24.63 -5.68 7.97
C VAL A 198 25.16 -6.97 7.34
N PRO A 199 25.44 -8.01 8.14
CA PRO A 199 25.83 -9.30 7.60
C PRO A 199 24.72 -9.90 6.73
N ARG A 200 25.08 -10.65 5.70
CA ARG A 200 24.11 -11.41 4.90
C ARG A 200 23.40 -12.44 5.78
N ALA A 201 22.08 -12.41 5.77
CA ALA A 201 21.27 -13.42 6.45
C ALA A 201 21.22 -14.72 5.63
N ARG A 202 20.93 -15.84 6.31
CA ARG A 202 20.81 -17.16 5.66
C ARG A 202 19.56 -17.33 4.79
N ASP A 203 18.59 -16.42 4.93
CA ASP A 203 17.33 -16.40 4.17
C ASP A 203 17.47 -15.88 2.72
N GLY A 204 18.69 -15.45 2.34
CA GLY A 204 18.97 -14.92 1.01
C GLY A 204 18.46 -13.50 0.74
N ILE A 205 17.85 -12.86 1.73
CA ILE A 205 17.36 -11.47 1.59
C ILE A 205 18.57 -10.52 1.63
N ASP A 206 18.63 -9.59 0.68
CA ASP A 206 19.70 -8.59 0.65
C ASP A 206 19.62 -7.68 1.90
N PRO A 207 20.75 -7.45 2.58
CA PRO A 207 20.82 -6.60 3.77
C PRO A 207 20.22 -5.20 3.58
N ALA A 208 20.27 -4.64 2.37
CA ALA A 208 19.73 -3.32 2.07
C ALA A 208 18.19 -3.27 2.06
N THR A 209 17.52 -4.40 1.89
CA THR A 209 16.05 -4.46 1.71
C THR A 209 15.29 -3.71 2.79
N ARG A 210 15.62 -3.92 4.05
CA ARG A 210 14.92 -3.28 5.18
C ARG A 210 15.16 -1.77 5.24
N THR A 211 16.35 -1.31 4.91
CA THR A 211 16.68 0.12 4.86
C THR A 211 15.93 0.80 3.71
N PHE A 212 15.86 0.18 2.55
CA PHE A 212 15.10 0.69 1.40
C PHE A 212 13.60 0.72 1.70
N GLN A 213 13.04 -0.34 2.29
CA GLN A 213 11.65 -0.33 2.76
C GLN A 213 11.39 0.81 3.74
N ALA A 214 12.29 1.04 4.70
CA ALA A 214 12.14 2.10 5.70
C ALA A 214 12.09 3.49 5.06
N LEU A 215 13.00 3.77 4.12
CA LEU A 215 13.04 5.05 3.43
C LEU A 215 11.82 5.24 2.54
N ARG A 216 11.38 4.20 1.82
CA ARG A 216 10.18 4.21 0.99
C ARG A 216 8.92 4.57 1.80
N ILE A 217 8.72 3.87 2.92
CA ILE A 217 7.59 4.13 3.83
C ILE A 217 7.66 5.57 4.37
N TYR A 218 8.84 6.04 4.74
CA TYR A 218 9.04 7.38 5.28
C TYR A 218 8.75 8.47 4.23
N VAL A 219 9.32 8.34 3.02
CA VAL A 219 9.17 9.30 1.93
C VAL A 219 7.71 9.43 1.51
N ASN A 220 6.98 8.32 1.47
CA ASN A 220 5.62 8.28 0.94
C ASN A 220 4.53 8.38 2.03
N ASP A 221 4.91 8.42 3.32
CA ASP A 221 3.96 8.34 4.45
C ASP A 221 2.99 7.15 4.32
N GLU A 222 3.52 5.97 3.89
CA GLU A 222 2.68 4.83 3.50
C GLU A 222 1.75 4.36 4.63
N LEU A 223 2.24 4.29 5.87
CA LEU A 223 1.42 3.82 6.99
C LEU A 223 0.34 4.83 7.37
N GLY A 224 0.65 6.13 7.40
CA GLY A 224 -0.35 7.18 7.62
C GLY A 224 -1.39 7.22 6.50
N GLU A 225 -0.96 6.97 5.26
CA GLU A 225 -1.85 6.87 4.12
C GLU A 225 -2.83 5.69 4.26
N ILE A 226 -2.36 4.52 4.72
CA ILE A 226 -3.21 3.34 4.99
C ILE A 226 -4.23 3.67 6.09
N GLU A 227 -3.82 4.31 7.18
CA GLU A 227 -4.74 4.70 8.27
C GLU A 227 -5.86 5.61 7.76
N ARG A 228 -5.50 6.65 6.97
CA ARG A 228 -6.48 7.55 6.35
C ARG A 228 -7.38 6.83 5.36
N GLY A 229 -6.82 5.98 4.51
CA GLY A 229 -7.56 5.22 3.51
C GLY A 229 -8.57 4.24 4.10
N LEU A 230 -8.20 3.55 5.20
CA LEU A 230 -9.12 2.67 5.91
C LEU A 230 -10.26 3.45 6.58
N ALA A 231 -9.97 4.62 7.18
CA ALA A 231 -10.99 5.51 7.72
C ALA A 231 -11.92 6.05 6.62
N ALA A 232 -11.38 6.39 5.46
CA ALA A 232 -12.15 6.81 4.30
C ALA A 232 -13.04 5.67 3.76
N ALA A 233 -12.54 4.43 3.76
CA ALA A 233 -13.32 3.25 3.37
C ALA A 233 -14.51 3.01 4.31
N GLU A 234 -14.32 3.21 5.62
CA GLU A 234 -15.42 3.13 6.61
C GLU A 234 -16.55 4.13 6.31
N ILE A 235 -16.20 5.34 5.83
CA ILE A 235 -17.16 6.39 5.49
C ILE A 235 -17.89 6.08 4.18
N LEU A 236 -17.16 5.62 3.16
CA LEU A 236 -17.67 5.47 1.80
C LEU A 236 -18.44 4.17 1.56
N LEU A 237 -18.11 3.10 2.29
CA LEU A 237 -18.79 1.83 2.12
C LEU A 237 -20.22 1.90 2.62
N LYS A 238 -21.17 1.56 1.75
CA LYS A 238 -22.58 1.33 2.12
C LYS A 238 -22.69 0.15 3.08
N ALA A 239 -23.79 0.05 3.81
CA ALA A 239 -24.13 -1.15 4.58
C ALA A 239 -24.13 -2.38 3.66
N GLY A 240 -23.45 -3.46 4.07
CA GLY A 240 -23.23 -4.66 3.23
C GLY A 240 -22.13 -4.50 2.17
N GLY A 241 -21.54 -3.30 2.03
CA GLY A 241 -20.38 -3.07 1.17
C GLY A 241 -19.12 -3.77 1.71
N ARG A 242 -18.18 -4.11 0.83
CA ARG A 242 -17.04 -4.97 1.18
C ARG A 242 -15.70 -4.29 1.01
N LEU A 243 -14.84 -4.51 1.98
CA LEU A 243 -13.45 -4.07 2.00
C LEU A 243 -12.54 -5.27 1.78
N ALA A 244 -11.60 -5.18 0.84
CA ALA A 244 -10.54 -6.15 0.63
C ALA A 244 -9.18 -5.43 0.62
N VAL A 245 -8.24 -5.86 1.47
CA VAL A 245 -6.93 -5.24 1.61
C VAL A 245 -5.85 -6.31 1.51
N VAL A 246 -4.99 -6.20 0.51
CA VAL A 246 -3.77 -7.00 0.36
C VAL A 246 -2.60 -6.19 0.88
N SER A 247 -1.80 -6.77 1.77
CA SER A 247 -0.59 -6.18 2.35
C SER A 247 0.62 -7.08 2.12
N PHE A 248 1.83 -6.51 2.03
CA PHE A 248 3.06 -7.22 1.66
C PHE A 248 4.11 -7.25 2.77
N HIS A 249 3.95 -6.48 3.82
CA HIS A 249 4.86 -6.53 4.96
C HIS A 249 4.12 -6.38 6.31
N SER A 250 4.85 -6.72 7.39
CA SER A 250 4.33 -6.80 8.75
C SER A 250 3.70 -5.50 9.26
N LEU A 251 4.24 -4.34 8.86
CA LEU A 251 3.74 -3.03 9.32
C LEU A 251 2.40 -2.70 8.69
N GLU A 252 2.24 -2.89 7.37
CA GLU A 252 0.95 -2.73 6.68
C GLU A 252 -0.10 -3.65 7.29
N ASP A 253 0.21 -4.97 7.37
CA ASP A 253 -0.71 -5.96 7.93
C ASP A 253 -1.13 -5.62 9.36
N ARG A 254 -0.22 -5.04 10.16
CA ARG A 254 -0.49 -4.60 11.54
C ARG A 254 -1.51 -3.47 11.56
N VAL A 255 -1.36 -2.44 10.73
CA VAL A 255 -2.31 -1.33 10.64
C VAL A 255 -3.69 -1.85 10.25
N VAL A 256 -3.79 -2.64 9.18
CA VAL A 256 -5.07 -3.20 8.71
C VAL A 256 -5.70 -4.11 9.76
N LYS A 257 -4.90 -4.99 10.39
CA LYS A 257 -5.36 -5.88 11.47
C LYS A 257 -5.91 -5.10 12.65
N THR A 258 -5.20 -4.08 13.10
CA THR A 258 -5.61 -3.25 14.25
C THR A 258 -6.92 -2.54 13.94
N PHE A 259 -7.00 -1.86 12.80
CA PHE A 259 -8.22 -1.19 12.36
C PHE A 259 -9.43 -2.14 12.33
N LEU A 260 -9.30 -3.28 11.66
CA LEU A 260 -10.40 -4.23 11.53
C LEU A 260 -10.77 -4.88 12.87
N ALA A 261 -9.80 -5.12 13.76
CA ALA A 261 -10.08 -5.66 15.09
C ALA A 261 -10.91 -4.67 15.93
N GLU A 262 -10.53 -3.40 15.93
CA GLU A 262 -11.26 -2.34 16.62
C GLU A 262 -12.68 -2.20 16.07
N ARG A 263 -12.80 -2.09 14.75
CA ARG A 263 -14.07 -1.84 14.04
C ARG A 263 -15.00 -3.05 14.04
N SER A 264 -14.51 -4.25 14.37
CA SER A 264 -15.32 -5.47 14.52
C SER A 264 -15.62 -5.86 15.98
N GLY A 265 -15.25 -5.00 16.94
CA GLY A 265 -15.44 -5.30 18.36
C GLY A 265 -14.55 -6.43 18.88
N ARG A 266 -13.47 -6.76 18.15
CA ARG A 266 -12.51 -7.82 18.52
C ARG A 266 -11.19 -7.27 19.04
N SER A 267 -11.21 -6.07 19.61
CA SER A 267 -10.02 -5.51 20.26
C SER A 267 -9.48 -6.48 21.32
N PRO A 268 -8.16 -6.63 21.46
CA PRO A 268 -7.58 -7.48 22.48
C PRO A 268 -8.13 -7.10 23.85
N LEU A 269 -8.61 -8.09 24.60
CA LEU A 269 -8.99 -7.87 25.99
C LEU A 269 -7.78 -7.33 26.77
N PRO A 270 -7.98 -6.35 27.69
CA PRO A 270 -6.93 -5.86 28.54
C PRO A 270 -6.24 -7.01 29.26
N SER A 271 -4.91 -6.98 29.31
CA SER A 271 -4.16 -7.93 30.13
C SER A 271 -4.62 -7.81 31.59
N ARG A 272 -4.75 -8.94 32.33
CA ARG A 272 -5.07 -8.96 33.76
C ARG A 272 -4.14 -8.08 34.61
N HIS A 273 -2.97 -7.74 34.07
CA HIS A 273 -1.95 -6.90 34.72
C HIS A 273 -1.99 -5.42 34.31
N ARG A 274 -2.88 -5.03 33.43
CA ARG A 274 -3.10 -3.64 33.03
C ARG A 274 -4.60 -3.43 32.79
N PRO A 275 -5.38 -3.05 33.85
CA PRO A 275 -6.75 -2.63 33.66
C PRO A 275 -6.76 -1.33 32.84
N ILE A 276 -7.16 -1.43 31.58
CA ILE A 276 -7.47 -0.27 30.76
C ILE A 276 -8.91 0.11 31.15
N PRO A 277 -9.20 1.40 31.39
CA PRO A 277 -10.58 1.85 31.57
C PRO A 277 -11.41 1.31 30.39
N GLN A 278 -12.49 0.60 30.67
CA GLN A 278 -13.41 0.14 29.64
C GLN A 278 -14.01 1.38 28.97
N ALA A 279 -13.50 1.78 27.82
CA ALA A 279 -14.22 2.69 26.97
C ALA A 279 -15.60 2.08 26.66
N PRO A 280 -16.67 2.90 26.56
CA PRO A 280 -18.00 2.39 26.25
C PRO A 280 -17.92 1.52 25.00
N ALA A 281 -18.61 0.36 25.04
CA ALA A 281 -18.62 -0.58 23.93
C ALA A 281 -19.17 0.13 22.69
N ARG A 282 -18.31 0.30 21.68
CA ARG A 282 -18.67 0.96 20.43
C ARG A 282 -19.37 -0.04 19.51
N THR A 283 -20.37 0.43 18.78
CA THR A 283 -21.04 -0.41 17.79
C THR A 283 -20.07 -0.78 16.67
N PRO A 284 -19.87 -2.07 16.38
CA PRO A 284 -19.00 -2.50 15.31
C PRO A 284 -19.46 -1.97 13.95
N THR A 285 -18.56 -1.36 13.21
CA THR A 285 -18.80 -0.84 11.87
C THR A 285 -18.41 -1.82 10.78
N PHE A 286 -17.67 -2.86 11.13
CA PHE A 286 -17.29 -3.94 10.23
C PHE A 286 -17.54 -5.31 10.84
N ARG A 287 -17.85 -6.29 9.97
CA ARG A 287 -17.88 -7.72 10.25
C ARG A 287 -16.81 -8.40 9.41
N LEU A 288 -15.89 -9.15 10.03
CA LEU A 288 -14.86 -9.88 9.30
C LEU A 288 -15.51 -10.98 8.44
N ILE A 289 -15.17 -11.03 7.14
CA ILE A 289 -15.71 -12.04 6.22
C ILE A 289 -14.96 -13.35 6.36
N ALA A 290 -13.62 -13.28 6.54
CA ALA A 290 -12.76 -14.45 6.68
C ALA A 290 -11.53 -14.11 7.52
N GLY A 291 -10.81 -15.15 8.00
CA GLY A 291 -9.45 -15.01 8.52
C GLY A 291 -8.46 -14.56 7.42
N ILE A 292 -7.20 -14.38 7.82
CA ILE A 292 -6.12 -14.04 6.87
C ILE A 292 -6.05 -15.12 5.79
N ARG A 293 -6.04 -14.69 4.53
CA ARG A 293 -5.70 -15.55 3.38
C ARG A 293 -4.29 -15.21 2.90
N ARG A 294 -3.61 -16.22 2.40
CA ARG A 294 -2.29 -16.11 1.79
C ARG A 294 -2.37 -16.56 0.33
N PRO A 295 -1.44 -16.10 -0.54
CA PRO A 295 -1.35 -16.58 -1.90
C PRO A 295 -1.16 -18.10 -1.94
N SER A 296 -1.72 -18.74 -2.96
CA SER A 296 -1.51 -20.16 -3.20
C SER A 296 -0.07 -20.48 -3.61
N GLU A 297 0.38 -21.71 -3.41
CA GLU A 297 1.72 -22.14 -3.88
C GLU A 297 1.84 -22.00 -5.40
N ALA A 298 0.77 -22.27 -6.14
CA ALA A 298 0.74 -22.09 -7.59
C ALA A 298 0.94 -20.61 -7.99
N GLU A 299 0.31 -19.68 -7.28
CA GLU A 299 0.53 -18.26 -7.52
C GLU A 299 1.96 -17.84 -7.19
N ILE A 300 2.51 -18.30 -6.05
CA ILE A 300 3.88 -18.00 -5.66
C ILE A 300 4.90 -18.54 -6.67
N ALA A 301 4.63 -19.70 -7.26
CA ALA A 301 5.50 -20.29 -8.29
C ALA A 301 5.54 -19.45 -9.57
N THR A 302 4.41 -18.86 -9.97
CA THR A 302 4.30 -18.01 -11.16
C THR A 302 4.63 -16.54 -10.90
N ASN A 303 4.33 -16.06 -9.68
CA ASN A 303 4.63 -14.69 -9.23
C ASN A 303 5.30 -14.72 -7.84
N PRO A 304 6.62 -14.83 -7.75
CA PRO A 304 7.34 -14.84 -6.46
C PRO A 304 7.12 -13.57 -5.61
N ARG A 305 6.72 -12.45 -6.22
CA ARG A 305 6.39 -11.20 -5.51
C ARG A 305 5.11 -11.34 -4.67
N ALA A 306 4.25 -12.31 -4.97
CA ALA A 306 3.06 -12.60 -4.18
C ALA A 306 3.36 -13.23 -2.80
N ARG A 307 4.51 -13.91 -2.63
CA ARG A 307 4.84 -14.68 -1.42
C ARG A 307 4.53 -13.99 -0.09
N PRO A 308 4.85 -12.69 0.13
CA PRO A 308 4.55 -12.01 1.39
C PRO A 308 3.08 -11.59 1.52
N GLY A 309 2.28 -11.70 0.45
CA GLY A 309 0.91 -11.23 0.37
C GLY A 309 0.00 -11.77 1.49
N ARG A 310 -0.85 -10.90 2.02
CA ARG A 310 -1.86 -11.22 3.04
C ARG A 310 -3.12 -10.45 2.74
N LEU A 311 -4.21 -11.17 2.46
CA LEU A 311 -5.53 -10.58 2.27
C LEU A 311 -6.29 -10.57 3.60
N ARG A 312 -6.85 -9.41 3.94
CA ARG A 312 -7.88 -9.23 4.96
C ARG A 312 -9.13 -8.66 4.32
N ALA A 313 -10.30 -9.17 4.71
CA ALA A 313 -11.57 -8.73 4.17
C ALA A 313 -12.62 -8.57 5.26
N ALA A 314 -13.48 -7.57 5.08
CA ALA A 314 -14.57 -7.26 5.98
C ALA A 314 -15.78 -6.70 5.22
N GLU A 315 -16.95 -6.83 5.82
CA GLU A 315 -18.21 -6.29 5.34
C GLU A 315 -18.66 -5.15 6.25
N ARG A 316 -19.06 -4.04 5.67
CA ARG A 316 -19.58 -2.87 6.38
C ARG A 316 -20.93 -3.20 7.02
N THR A 317 -21.11 -2.86 8.29
CA THR A 317 -22.41 -2.95 8.97
C THR A 317 -23.26 -1.71 8.63
N ASP A 318 -24.44 -1.62 9.20
CA ASP A 318 -25.33 -0.44 9.13
C ASP A 318 -25.00 0.64 10.18
N ALA A 319 -24.11 0.34 11.13
CA ALA A 319 -23.66 1.31 12.13
C ALA A 319 -23.00 2.54 11.48
N PRO A 320 -23.19 3.76 12.02
CA PRO A 320 -22.53 4.96 11.50
C PRO A 320 -20.99 4.83 11.61
N PRO A 321 -20.22 5.43 10.69
CA PRO A 321 -18.77 5.44 10.80
C PRO A 321 -18.33 6.16 12.08
N TRP A 322 -17.24 5.74 12.68
CA TRP A 322 -16.73 6.40 13.87
C TRP A 322 -16.31 7.84 13.57
N SER A 323 -16.67 8.76 14.42
CA SER A 323 -16.27 10.17 14.34
C SER A 323 -14.76 10.35 14.53
N ASP A 324 -14.22 11.51 14.14
CA ASP A 324 -12.80 11.83 14.33
C ASP A 324 -12.38 11.81 15.80
N ALA A 325 -13.26 12.26 16.70
CA ALA A 325 -13.02 12.20 18.15
C ALA A 325 -12.92 10.75 18.63
N GLU A 326 -13.78 9.87 18.15
CA GLU A 326 -13.76 8.44 18.48
C GLU A 326 -12.55 7.74 17.89
N ARG A 327 -12.10 8.13 16.67
CA ARG A 327 -10.88 7.59 16.05
C ARG A 327 -9.62 7.92 16.84
N ARG A 328 -9.51 9.11 17.41
CA ARG A 328 -8.35 9.54 18.22
C ARG A 328 -8.30 8.93 19.61
N ALA A 329 -9.41 8.43 20.11
CA ALA A 329 -9.54 7.84 21.45
C ALA A 329 -9.39 6.29 21.43
N ALA A 330 -9.19 5.67 20.28
CA ALA A 330 -8.94 4.24 20.09
C ALA A 330 -7.46 3.93 20.00
#